data_4957b911d53beb975df276eecd1e9eb0
#
_entry.id   4957b911d53beb975df276eecd1e9eb0
#
_cell.length_a   1.000
_cell.length_b   1.000
_cell.length_c   1.000
_cell.angle_alpha   90.00
_cell.angle_beta   90.00
_cell.angle_gamma   90.00
#
_symmetry.space_group_name_H-M   'P 1'
#
loop_
_entity.id
_entity.type
_entity.pdbx_description
1 polymer ?
#
loop_
_entity_poly.entity_id
_entity_poly.type
_entity_poly.pdbx_seq_one_letter_code
_entity_poly.pdbx_strand_id
1 'polypeptide(L)'
;MLARDWLRLHRTVSLLFFETKSAHRLNFMSQTPDASSTPNESSPKRDIKDDIVWHAHTVTREDREAKLGQRGVVIWFTGLSGCGKSTIANELDRLLLDRRAACTLLDGDNVRHGLCAPPAVLSEEHSEEFASRFGLGFGPIDREENIRRIGAVTELFASAGVITLAAFVSPYQRDRDRVRKTIESSGQKGDFLEVFVDTPLEVCQQRDPKGLYQKALAGEIKNFTGISDPYDAPPNPEVHLKWKEGQTPHEQASVILQELENRGILKSKRG
;
A
#
# COMPACT_ATOMS: atom_id res chain seq x y z
N MET A 1 29.31 26.05 -7.51
CA MET A 1 28.97 26.61 -8.80
C MET A 1 28.04 25.68 -9.60
N LEU A 2 27.25 24.82 -8.94
CA LEU A 2 26.37 23.81 -9.59
C LEU A 2 24.88 23.92 -9.21
N ALA A 3 24.50 24.88 -8.36
CA ALA A 3 23.12 25.03 -7.89
C ALA A 3 22.31 26.10 -8.63
N ARG A 4 22.92 26.87 -9.55
CA ARG A 4 22.22 27.94 -10.30
C ARG A 4 21.69 27.54 -11.67
N ASP A 5 22.13 26.41 -12.21
CA ASP A 5 21.73 25.98 -13.56
C ASP A 5 20.47 25.07 -13.55
N TRP A 6 20.11 24.50 -12.41
CA TRP A 6 18.92 23.64 -12.29
C TRP A 6 17.58 24.45 -12.33
N LEU A 7 17.62 25.70 -11.86
CA LEU A 7 16.43 26.57 -11.84
C LEU A 7 16.13 27.24 -13.21
N ARG A 8 17.05 27.20 -14.16
CA ARG A 8 16.81 27.73 -15.52
C ARG A 8 16.14 26.74 -16.46
N LEU A 9 16.34 25.45 -16.29
CA LEU A 9 15.72 24.42 -17.16
C LEU A 9 14.21 24.25 -16.89
N HIS A 10 13.73 24.47 -15.67
CA HIS A 10 12.31 24.34 -15.34
C HIS A 10 11.41 25.48 -15.82
N ARG A 11 11.97 26.63 -16.15
CA ARG A 11 11.18 27.79 -16.68
C ARG A 11 10.93 27.75 -18.18
N THR A 12 11.68 26.99 -18.94
CA THR A 12 11.55 26.95 -20.41
C THR A 12 10.56 25.89 -20.90
N VAL A 13 10.24 24.89 -20.10
CA VAL A 13 9.28 23.81 -20.47
C VAL A 13 7.82 24.22 -20.17
N SER A 14 7.57 25.13 -19.25
CA SER A 14 6.21 25.59 -18.91
C SER A 14 5.59 26.62 -19.87
N LEU A 15 6.35 27.16 -20.83
CA LEU A 15 5.86 28.21 -21.74
C LEU A 15 5.49 27.70 -23.14
N LEU A 16 5.62 26.40 -23.41
CA LEU A 16 5.33 25.82 -24.74
C LEU A 16 3.99 25.06 -24.84
N PHE A 17 3.17 25.06 -23.77
CA PHE A 17 1.88 24.35 -23.77
C PHE A 17 0.64 25.27 -23.69
N PHE A 18 0.79 26.59 -23.88
CA PHE A 18 -0.34 27.51 -23.72
C PHE A 18 -0.57 28.37 -24.98
N GLU A 19 -0.60 27.81 -26.18
CA GLU A 19 -1.20 28.51 -27.34
C GLU A 19 -1.63 27.46 -28.39
N THR A 20 -2.88 26.99 -28.28
CA THR A 20 -3.79 26.65 -29.38
C THR A 20 -5.17 26.30 -28.83
N LYS A 21 -5.97 27.30 -28.53
CA LYS A 21 -7.44 27.18 -28.51
C LYS A 21 -8.03 28.28 -29.40
N SER A 22 -8.06 27.99 -30.68
CA SER A 22 -8.90 28.73 -31.60
C SER A 22 -10.30 28.12 -31.65
N ALA A 23 -11.29 29.03 -31.59
CA ALA A 23 -12.69 28.78 -31.49
C ALA A 23 -13.28 27.99 -32.67
N HIS A 24 -14.06 26.94 -32.36
CA HIS A 24 -15.16 26.50 -33.19
C HIS A 24 -16.43 26.52 -32.36
N ARG A 25 -17.21 27.61 -32.50
CA ARG A 25 -18.60 27.65 -32.09
C ARG A 25 -19.40 26.82 -33.12
N LEU A 26 -19.89 25.65 -32.69
CA LEU A 26 -20.97 24.93 -33.35
C LEU A 26 -22.28 25.30 -32.65
N ASN A 27 -23.16 25.98 -33.44
CA ASN A 27 -24.54 26.21 -33.09
C ASN A 27 -25.28 24.88 -32.91
N PHE A 28 -25.67 24.54 -31.69
CA PHE A 28 -26.64 23.49 -31.43
C PHE A 28 -28.03 24.15 -31.31
N MET A 29 -28.86 23.90 -32.32
CA MET A 29 -30.28 24.21 -32.28
C MET A 29 -30.96 23.41 -31.17
N SER A 30 -31.68 24.13 -30.33
CA SER A 30 -32.57 23.59 -29.29
C SER A 30 -33.69 22.75 -29.94
N GLN A 31 -33.64 21.45 -29.78
CA GLN A 31 -34.81 20.59 -29.86
C GLN A 31 -35.15 20.09 -28.46
N THR A 32 -36.29 20.52 -27.93
CA THR A 32 -36.89 19.98 -26.72
C THR A 32 -37.33 18.55 -26.99
N PRO A 33 -36.93 17.54 -26.17
CA PRO A 33 -37.48 16.19 -26.31
C PRO A 33 -38.90 16.16 -25.73
N ASP A 34 -39.81 15.58 -26.52
CA ASP A 34 -41.17 15.27 -26.16
C ASP A 34 -41.22 14.28 -24.97
N ALA A 35 -41.94 14.65 -23.91
CA ALA A 35 -42.07 13.90 -22.69
C ALA A 35 -43.21 12.86 -22.82
N SER A 36 -42.99 11.77 -23.55
CA SER A 36 -43.82 10.57 -23.49
C SER A 36 -43.11 9.32 -24.04
N SER A 37 -42.13 8.82 -23.30
CA SER A 37 -41.71 7.42 -23.45
C SER A 37 -41.40 6.85 -22.08
N THR A 38 -42.26 5.98 -21.60
CA THR A 38 -42.01 5.10 -20.46
C THR A 38 -40.73 4.30 -20.70
N PRO A 39 -39.85 4.16 -19.68
CA PRO A 39 -38.63 3.36 -19.84
C PRO A 39 -39.04 1.90 -20.04
N ASN A 40 -38.67 1.34 -21.17
CA ASN A 40 -38.84 -0.10 -21.46
C ASN A 40 -37.84 -0.87 -20.57
N GLU A 41 -38.37 -1.43 -19.47
CA GLU A 41 -37.63 -2.34 -18.60
C GLU A 41 -37.46 -3.69 -19.28
N SER A 42 -36.44 -3.90 -20.07
CA SER A 42 -35.85 -5.25 -20.32
C SER A 42 -34.62 -5.23 -21.24
N SER A 43 -33.61 -4.42 -20.92
CA SER A 43 -32.29 -4.76 -21.43
C SER A 43 -31.65 -5.77 -20.47
N PRO A 44 -31.17 -6.93 -20.95
CA PRO A 44 -30.49 -7.88 -20.08
C PRO A 44 -29.31 -7.14 -19.39
N LYS A 45 -29.26 -7.22 -18.05
CA LYS A 45 -28.15 -6.67 -17.29
C LYS A 45 -26.88 -7.39 -17.76
N ARG A 46 -26.07 -6.72 -18.57
CA ARG A 46 -24.78 -7.23 -19.05
C ARG A 46 -23.90 -7.49 -17.83
N ASP A 47 -23.41 -8.73 -17.66
CA ASP A 47 -22.49 -9.03 -16.56
C ASP A 47 -21.14 -8.43 -16.92
N ILE A 48 -20.71 -7.38 -16.16
CA ILE A 48 -19.45 -6.68 -16.38
C ILE A 48 -18.26 -7.66 -16.33
N LYS A 49 -18.39 -8.83 -15.69
CA LYS A 49 -17.35 -9.85 -15.67
C LYS A 49 -17.01 -10.40 -17.05
N ASP A 50 -17.99 -10.41 -17.97
CA ASP A 50 -17.78 -10.90 -19.34
C ASP A 50 -17.00 -9.90 -20.20
N ASP A 51 -16.92 -8.63 -19.78
CA ASP A 51 -16.19 -7.58 -20.48
C ASP A 51 -14.71 -7.47 -20.02
N ILE A 52 -14.32 -8.17 -18.94
CA ILE A 52 -12.97 -8.15 -18.37
C ILE A 52 -12.25 -9.43 -18.80
N VAL A 53 -11.33 -9.29 -19.77
CA VAL A 53 -10.54 -10.40 -20.29
C VAL A 53 -9.11 -10.33 -19.76
N TRP A 54 -8.62 -11.45 -19.24
CA TRP A 54 -7.20 -11.55 -18.85
C TRP A 54 -6.31 -11.66 -20.07
N HIS A 55 -5.33 -10.76 -20.18
CA HIS A 55 -4.31 -10.79 -21.21
C HIS A 55 -3.02 -11.42 -20.68
N ALA A 56 -2.59 -12.51 -21.31
CA ALA A 56 -1.32 -13.15 -20.99
C ALA A 56 -0.15 -12.26 -21.45
N HIS A 57 0.81 -12.04 -20.57
CA HIS A 57 2.01 -11.28 -20.86
C HIS A 57 3.11 -12.20 -21.39
N THR A 58 3.86 -11.75 -22.40
CA THR A 58 5.00 -12.49 -22.97
C THR A 58 6.16 -12.62 -21.97
N VAL A 59 6.40 -11.54 -21.19
CA VAL A 59 7.42 -11.55 -20.12
C VAL A 59 6.79 -12.07 -18.85
N THR A 60 7.26 -13.20 -18.38
CA THR A 60 6.72 -13.86 -17.17
C THR A 60 7.34 -13.32 -15.89
N ARG A 61 6.80 -13.76 -14.76
CA ARG A 61 7.36 -13.49 -13.44
C ARG A 61 8.74 -14.13 -13.30
N GLU A 62 8.89 -15.36 -13.76
CA GLU A 62 10.13 -16.14 -13.71
C GLU A 62 11.24 -15.45 -14.51
N ASP A 63 10.93 -14.86 -15.69
CA ASP A 63 11.88 -14.09 -16.48
C ASP A 63 12.41 -12.88 -15.71
N ARG A 64 11.53 -12.19 -14.97
CA ARG A 64 11.88 -11.03 -14.15
C ARG A 64 12.73 -11.44 -12.95
N GLU A 65 12.33 -12.48 -12.22
CA GLU A 65 13.05 -13.02 -11.06
C GLU A 65 14.43 -13.52 -11.45
N ALA A 66 14.55 -14.22 -12.58
CA ALA A 66 15.83 -14.64 -13.12
C ALA A 66 16.75 -13.45 -13.47
N LYS A 67 16.18 -12.40 -14.06
CA LYS A 67 16.90 -11.17 -14.40
C LYS A 67 17.38 -10.40 -13.18
N LEU A 68 16.54 -10.33 -12.14
CA LEU A 68 16.86 -9.66 -10.88
C LEU A 68 17.75 -10.50 -9.96
N GLY A 69 17.79 -11.81 -10.16
CA GLY A 69 18.53 -12.74 -9.29
C GLY A 69 17.93 -12.89 -7.89
N GLN A 70 16.63 -12.62 -7.76
CA GLN A 70 15.85 -12.69 -6.52
C GLN A 70 14.43 -13.15 -6.83
N ARG A 71 13.70 -13.56 -5.78
CA ARG A 71 12.27 -13.87 -5.88
C ARG A 71 11.43 -12.67 -5.44
N GLY A 72 10.36 -12.36 -6.18
CA GLY A 72 9.39 -11.35 -5.80
C GLY A 72 8.52 -11.86 -4.64
N VAL A 73 8.54 -11.17 -3.51
CA VAL A 73 7.80 -11.54 -2.30
C VAL A 73 7.24 -10.32 -1.60
N VAL A 74 6.25 -10.55 -0.74
CA VAL A 74 5.68 -9.51 0.12
C VAL A 74 6.06 -9.78 1.56
N ILE A 75 6.72 -8.82 2.21
CA ILE A 75 7.05 -8.83 3.63
C ILE A 75 6.05 -7.90 4.31
N TRP A 76 5.07 -8.51 4.98
CA TRP A 76 3.93 -7.82 5.56
C TRP A 76 4.13 -7.59 7.05
N PHE A 77 4.48 -6.36 7.43
CA PHE A 77 4.59 -5.98 8.84
C PHE A 77 3.21 -5.66 9.41
N THR A 78 2.88 -6.28 10.54
CA THR A 78 1.68 -6.00 11.32
C THR A 78 2.03 -5.78 12.79
N GLY A 79 1.15 -5.08 13.52
CA GLY A 79 1.33 -4.72 14.93
C GLY A 79 0.69 -3.38 15.27
N LEU A 80 0.65 -3.02 16.53
CA LEU A 80 0.02 -1.80 17.05
C LEU A 80 0.65 -0.51 16.50
N SER A 81 -0.06 0.60 16.58
CA SER A 81 0.54 1.92 16.32
C SER A 81 1.72 2.15 17.27
N GLY A 82 2.81 2.76 16.80
CA GLY A 82 4.00 3.01 17.65
C GLY A 82 4.86 1.78 18.00
N CYS A 83 4.52 0.56 17.53
CA CYS A 83 5.30 -0.64 17.84
C CYS A 83 6.68 -0.72 17.12
N GLY A 84 6.92 0.11 16.09
CA GLY A 84 8.20 0.18 15.39
C GLY A 84 8.22 -0.36 13.96
N LYS A 85 7.08 -0.76 13.38
CA LYS A 85 7.00 -1.32 12.01
C LYS A 85 7.74 -0.51 10.96
N SER A 86 7.41 0.78 10.84
CA SER A 86 8.02 1.68 9.84
C SER A 86 9.53 1.81 10.02
N THR A 87 9.99 1.86 11.27
CA THR A 87 11.42 1.97 11.58
C THR A 87 12.18 0.70 11.18
N ILE A 88 11.63 -0.48 11.52
CA ILE A 88 12.23 -1.77 11.17
C ILE A 88 12.17 -2.01 9.66
N ALA A 89 11.04 -1.68 9.03
CA ALA A 89 10.86 -1.84 7.59
C ALA A 89 11.82 -0.93 6.80
N ASN A 90 12.00 0.32 7.22
CA ASN A 90 12.96 1.24 6.61
C ASN A 90 14.41 0.76 6.77
N GLU A 91 14.77 0.19 7.93
CA GLU A 91 16.09 -0.40 8.13
C GLU A 91 16.29 -1.65 7.26
N LEU A 92 15.26 -2.51 7.13
CA LEU A 92 15.31 -3.66 6.23
C LEU A 92 15.44 -3.23 4.76
N ASP A 93 14.73 -2.19 4.34
CA ASP A 93 14.82 -1.63 2.98
C ASP A 93 16.26 -1.19 2.68
N ARG A 94 16.92 -0.50 3.63
CA ARG A 94 18.34 -0.14 3.54
C ARG A 94 19.26 -1.37 3.42
N LEU A 95 19.03 -2.41 4.25
CA LEU A 95 19.82 -3.65 4.21
C LEU A 95 19.63 -4.40 2.87
N LEU A 96 18.42 -4.40 2.31
CA LEU A 96 18.13 -4.99 1.01
C LEU A 96 18.82 -4.22 -0.12
N LEU A 97 18.80 -2.89 -0.06
CA LEU A 97 19.53 -2.04 -1.02
C LEU A 97 21.03 -2.31 -0.99
N ASP A 98 21.64 -2.46 0.21
CA ASP A 98 23.05 -2.83 0.37
C ASP A 98 23.38 -4.22 -0.22
N ARG A 99 22.39 -5.10 -0.35
CA ARG A 99 22.44 -6.39 -1.05
C ARG A 99 22.15 -6.29 -2.54
N ARG A 100 21.93 -5.08 -3.07
CA ARG A 100 21.51 -4.81 -4.47
C ARG A 100 20.21 -5.51 -4.84
N ALA A 101 19.34 -5.76 -3.86
CA ALA A 101 18.02 -6.29 -4.10
C ALA A 101 17.11 -5.18 -4.67
N ALA A 102 16.24 -5.53 -5.61
CA ALA A 102 15.15 -4.68 -6.06
C ALA A 102 14.04 -4.74 -4.99
N CYS A 103 13.90 -3.68 -4.21
CA CYS A 103 12.91 -3.59 -3.12
C CYS A 103 12.14 -2.28 -3.17
N THR A 104 11.00 -2.25 -2.48
CA THR A 104 10.20 -1.04 -2.25
C THR A 104 9.47 -1.13 -0.93
N LEU A 105 9.27 0.02 -0.28
CA LEU A 105 8.56 0.12 0.99
C LEU A 105 7.23 0.89 0.80
N LEU A 106 6.13 0.25 1.16
CA LEU A 106 4.81 0.85 1.30
C LEU A 106 4.52 1.07 2.78
N ASP A 107 4.61 2.31 3.22
CA ASP A 107 4.29 2.71 4.59
C ASP A 107 2.86 3.23 4.70
N GLY A 108 2.18 2.89 5.79
CA GLY A 108 0.77 3.19 6.01
C GLY A 108 0.44 4.68 6.00
N ASP A 109 1.36 5.53 6.46
CA ASP A 109 1.17 6.98 6.42
C ASP A 109 1.41 7.52 5.01
N ASN A 110 2.48 7.06 4.34
CA ASN A 110 2.85 7.55 3.02
C ASN A 110 1.78 7.26 1.96
N VAL A 111 1.18 6.07 1.97
CA VAL A 111 0.12 5.72 1.00
C VAL A 111 -1.17 6.53 1.20
N ARG A 112 -1.35 7.15 2.38
CA ARG A 112 -2.49 8.04 2.65
C ARG A 112 -2.34 9.44 2.05
N HIS A 113 -1.21 9.75 1.44
CA HIS A 113 -1.05 10.95 0.63
C HIS A 113 -1.46 10.75 -0.85
N GLY A 114 -1.82 9.54 -1.26
CA GLY A 114 -2.20 9.22 -2.64
C GLY A 114 -3.16 8.02 -2.69
N LEU A 115 -2.65 6.81 -2.88
CA LEU A 115 -3.43 5.58 -3.12
C LEU A 115 -4.59 5.35 -2.14
N CYS A 116 -4.40 5.68 -0.87
CA CYS A 116 -5.37 5.50 0.20
C CYS A 116 -5.69 6.82 0.91
N ALA A 117 -5.70 7.93 0.15
CA ALA A 117 -5.93 9.26 0.67
C ALA A 117 -7.30 9.39 1.35
N PRO A 118 -7.40 10.14 2.46
CA PRO A 118 -8.69 10.45 3.07
C PRO A 118 -9.45 11.50 2.25
N PRO A 119 -10.78 11.66 2.46
CA PRO A 119 -11.59 12.63 1.75
C PRO A 119 -11.01 14.05 1.78
N ALA A 120 -10.47 14.47 2.93
CA ALA A 120 -9.90 15.81 3.09
C ALA A 120 -8.70 16.08 2.16
N VAL A 121 -7.87 15.06 1.87
CA VAL A 121 -6.75 15.19 0.93
C VAL A 121 -7.26 15.16 -0.52
N LEU A 122 -8.22 14.27 -0.83
CA LEU A 122 -8.76 14.19 -2.19
C LEU A 122 -9.55 15.44 -2.60
N SER A 123 -10.20 16.13 -1.66
CA SER A 123 -10.97 17.36 -1.95
C SER A 123 -10.09 18.56 -2.34
N GLU A 124 -8.77 18.48 -2.18
CA GLU A 124 -7.85 19.51 -2.65
C GLU A 124 -7.75 19.53 -4.19
N GLU A 125 -7.94 18.37 -4.85
CA GLU A 125 -7.77 18.22 -6.31
C GLU A 125 -9.04 17.70 -7.01
N HIS A 126 -10.03 17.20 -6.27
CA HIS A 126 -11.24 16.57 -6.80
C HIS A 126 -12.50 17.14 -6.18
N SER A 127 -13.66 16.84 -6.79
CA SER A 127 -14.97 17.25 -6.24
C SER A 127 -15.25 16.56 -4.90
N GLU A 128 -16.10 17.19 -4.07
CA GLU A 128 -16.53 16.61 -2.79
C GLU A 128 -17.22 15.24 -2.98
N GLU A 129 -17.99 15.07 -4.05
CA GLU A 129 -18.60 13.78 -4.38
C GLU A 129 -17.53 12.70 -4.63
N PHE A 130 -16.51 13.02 -5.42
CA PHE A 130 -15.39 12.10 -5.67
C PHE A 130 -14.63 11.78 -4.38
N ALA A 131 -14.28 12.81 -3.62
CA ALA A 131 -13.55 12.66 -2.37
C ALA A 131 -14.31 11.83 -1.33
N SER A 132 -15.61 12.06 -1.17
CA SER A 132 -16.49 11.29 -0.29
C SER A 132 -16.62 9.83 -0.72
N ARG A 133 -16.68 9.57 -2.03
CA ARG A 133 -16.88 8.21 -2.57
C ARG A 133 -15.60 7.35 -2.51
N PHE A 134 -14.45 7.93 -2.78
CA PHE A 134 -13.20 7.19 -2.99
C PHE A 134 -12.17 7.39 -1.88
N GLY A 135 -12.32 8.41 -1.03
CA GLY A 135 -11.46 8.65 0.11
C GLY A 135 -11.67 7.61 1.21
N LEU A 136 -10.58 7.26 1.90
CA LEU A 136 -10.59 6.27 2.97
C LEU A 136 -10.33 6.91 4.32
N GLY A 137 -11.29 6.79 5.24
CA GLY A 137 -11.14 7.15 6.64
C GLY A 137 -10.41 6.08 7.47
N PHE A 138 -10.81 5.98 8.74
CA PHE A 138 -10.27 5.01 9.70
C PHE A 138 -11.34 4.07 10.27
N GLY A 139 -12.54 4.07 9.70
CA GLY A 139 -13.60 3.12 10.03
C GLY A 139 -13.23 1.68 9.66
N PRO A 140 -13.94 0.67 10.16
CA PRO A 140 -13.65 -0.73 9.87
C PRO A 140 -13.66 -1.06 8.37
N ILE A 141 -14.66 -0.54 7.63
CA ILE A 141 -14.77 -0.74 6.16
C ILE A 141 -13.62 -0.03 5.43
N ASP A 142 -13.26 1.19 5.83
CA ASP A 142 -12.14 1.92 5.23
C ASP A 142 -10.81 1.20 5.44
N ARG A 143 -10.63 0.56 6.62
CA ARG A 143 -9.45 -0.24 6.91
C ARG A 143 -9.40 -1.51 6.05
N GLU A 144 -10.52 -2.20 5.89
CA GLU A 144 -10.63 -3.37 5.00
C GLU A 144 -10.27 -2.98 3.56
N GLU A 145 -10.83 -1.88 3.05
CA GLU A 145 -10.54 -1.38 1.70
C GLU A 145 -9.08 -0.90 1.56
N ASN A 146 -8.53 -0.26 2.59
CA ASN A 146 -7.11 0.11 2.62
C ASN A 146 -6.22 -1.13 2.44
N ILE A 147 -6.44 -2.17 3.24
CA ILE A 147 -5.67 -3.41 3.17
C ILE A 147 -5.88 -4.13 1.82
N ARG A 148 -7.11 -4.10 1.27
CA ARG A 148 -7.39 -4.65 -0.05
C ARG A 148 -6.59 -3.93 -1.16
N ARG A 149 -6.58 -2.58 -1.15
CA ARG A 149 -5.80 -1.80 -2.14
C ARG A 149 -4.31 -2.09 -2.04
N ILE A 150 -3.78 -2.09 -0.81
CA ILE A 150 -2.36 -2.38 -0.58
C ILE A 150 -2.02 -3.82 -1.00
N GLY A 151 -2.88 -4.79 -0.68
CA GLY A 151 -2.72 -6.18 -1.11
C GLY A 151 -2.59 -6.30 -2.63
N ALA A 152 -3.46 -5.62 -3.39
CA ALA A 152 -3.42 -5.63 -4.85
C ALA A 152 -2.14 -4.98 -5.40
N VAL A 153 -1.69 -3.86 -4.82
CA VAL A 153 -0.45 -3.19 -5.24
C VAL A 153 0.78 -4.03 -4.91
N THR A 154 0.83 -4.65 -3.73
CA THR A 154 1.97 -5.52 -3.34
C THR A 154 2.05 -6.77 -4.21
N GLU A 155 0.90 -7.31 -4.66
CA GLU A 155 0.83 -8.41 -5.62
C GLU A 155 1.47 -8.03 -6.96
N LEU A 156 1.14 -6.85 -7.51
CA LEU A 156 1.72 -6.35 -8.76
C LEU A 156 3.24 -6.19 -8.67
N PHE A 157 3.77 -5.67 -7.56
CA PHE A 157 5.21 -5.56 -7.34
C PHE A 157 5.88 -6.93 -7.20
N ALA A 158 5.29 -7.86 -6.45
CA ALA A 158 5.81 -9.21 -6.31
C ALA A 158 5.83 -9.95 -7.66
N SER A 159 4.78 -9.80 -8.48
CA SER A 159 4.73 -10.34 -9.86
C SER A 159 5.78 -9.71 -10.78
N ALA A 160 6.26 -8.50 -10.47
CA ALA A 160 7.37 -7.87 -11.16
C ALA A 160 8.75 -8.33 -10.67
N GLY A 161 8.83 -9.27 -9.71
CA GLY A 161 10.08 -9.77 -9.12
C GLY A 161 10.65 -8.88 -8.00
N VAL A 162 9.86 -7.91 -7.50
CA VAL A 162 10.29 -6.94 -6.47
C VAL A 162 9.98 -7.47 -5.08
N ILE A 163 10.91 -7.32 -4.13
CA ILE A 163 10.68 -7.55 -2.71
C ILE A 163 9.92 -6.34 -2.16
N THR A 164 8.67 -6.54 -1.75
CA THR A 164 7.79 -5.45 -1.32
C THR A 164 7.62 -5.49 0.19
N LEU A 165 8.02 -4.43 0.86
CA LEU A 165 7.81 -4.23 2.29
C LEU A 165 6.50 -3.48 2.49
N ALA A 166 5.57 -4.01 3.27
CA ALA A 166 4.27 -3.40 3.56
C ALA A 166 4.12 -3.18 5.07
N ALA A 167 4.25 -1.94 5.55
CA ALA A 167 4.23 -1.61 6.97
C ALA A 167 2.88 -0.98 7.38
N PHE A 168 1.94 -1.82 7.86
CA PHE A 168 0.57 -1.43 8.21
C PHE A 168 0.17 -1.99 9.58
N VAL A 169 -0.74 -1.31 10.27
CA VAL A 169 -1.35 -1.89 11.50
C VAL A 169 -2.08 -3.18 11.14
N SER A 170 -2.88 -3.17 10.06
CA SER A 170 -3.66 -4.32 9.53
C SER A 170 -4.25 -5.18 10.65
N PRO A 171 -5.20 -4.62 11.45
CA PRO A 171 -5.57 -5.20 12.74
C PRO A 171 -6.33 -6.51 12.62
N TYR A 172 -7.04 -6.75 11.50
CA TYR A 172 -7.92 -7.90 11.37
C TYR A 172 -7.22 -9.04 10.64
N GLN A 173 -7.19 -10.20 11.27
CA GLN A 173 -6.57 -11.41 10.70
C GLN A 173 -7.18 -11.76 9.33
N ARG A 174 -8.51 -11.70 9.22
CA ARG A 174 -9.23 -12.02 7.98
C ARG A 174 -8.74 -11.23 6.76
N ASP A 175 -8.33 -9.97 6.96
CA ASP A 175 -7.89 -9.11 5.88
C ASP A 175 -6.46 -9.45 5.47
N ARG A 176 -5.59 -9.77 6.44
CA ARG A 176 -4.23 -10.26 6.19
C ARG A 176 -4.26 -11.62 5.47
N ASP A 177 -5.15 -12.54 5.89
CA ASP A 177 -5.35 -13.85 5.25
C ASP A 177 -5.82 -13.73 3.81
N ARG A 178 -6.69 -12.76 3.50
CA ARG A 178 -7.12 -12.47 2.12
C ARG A 178 -5.96 -12.00 1.26
N VAL A 179 -5.12 -11.10 1.76
CA VAL A 179 -3.93 -10.61 1.04
C VAL A 179 -2.95 -11.78 0.82
N ARG A 180 -2.66 -12.57 1.85
CA ARG A 180 -1.84 -13.79 1.73
C ARG A 180 -2.34 -14.70 0.60
N LYS A 181 -3.65 -15.01 0.64
CA LYS A 181 -4.26 -15.86 -0.38
C LYS A 181 -4.10 -15.28 -1.79
N THR A 182 -4.29 -13.98 -1.97
CA THR A 182 -4.13 -13.32 -3.27
C THR A 182 -2.70 -13.48 -3.79
N ILE A 183 -1.70 -13.15 -2.96
CA ILE A 183 -0.28 -13.19 -3.33
C ILE A 183 0.17 -14.62 -3.63
N GLU A 184 -0.19 -15.58 -2.78
CA GLU A 184 0.21 -16.97 -2.99
C GLU A 184 -0.54 -17.66 -4.15
N SER A 185 -1.71 -17.14 -4.54
CA SER A 185 -2.46 -17.65 -5.69
C SER A 185 -1.93 -17.14 -7.03
N SER A 186 -1.38 -15.92 -7.07
CA SER A 186 -0.75 -15.33 -8.26
C SER A 186 0.73 -15.69 -8.39
N GLY A 187 1.34 -16.15 -7.31
CA GLY A 187 2.71 -16.61 -7.23
C GLY A 187 2.83 -18.05 -6.74
N GLN A 188 3.55 -18.25 -5.66
CA GLN A 188 3.69 -19.54 -5.02
C GLN A 188 3.58 -19.44 -3.50
N LYS A 189 3.31 -20.55 -2.83
CA LYS A 189 3.29 -20.64 -1.38
C LYS A 189 4.61 -20.12 -0.78
N GLY A 190 4.50 -19.25 0.21
CA GLY A 190 5.64 -18.59 0.87
C GLY A 190 6.13 -17.32 0.16
N ASP A 191 5.35 -16.75 -0.76
CA ASP A 191 5.61 -15.42 -1.31
C ASP A 191 5.03 -14.30 -0.43
N PHE A 192 4.24 -14.65 0.58
CA PHE A 192 3.79 -13.75 1.62
C PHE A 192 4.45 -14.15 2.95
N LEU A 193 5.21 -13.23 3.54
CA LEU A 193 5.86 -13.38 4.84
C LEU A 193 5.24 -12.38 5.82
N GLU A 194 4.53 -12.87 6.81
CA GLU A 194 3.97 -12.05 7.88
C GLU A 194 5.02 -11.80 8.97
N VAL A 195 5.30 -10.54 9.24
CA VAL A 195 6.21 -10.10 10.30
C VAL A 195 5.38 -9.45 11.40
N PHE A 196 5.25 -10.12 12.52
CA PHE A 196 4.57 -9.59 13.70
C PHE A 196 5.55 -8.82 14.57
N VAL A 197 5.35 -7.49 14.65
CA VAL A 197 6.12 -6.62 15.56
C VAL A 197 5.37 -6.54 16.88
N ASP A 198 5.72 -7.45 17.79
CA ASP A 198 5.04 -7.69 19.06
C ASP A 198 5.62 -6.82 20.18
N THR A 199 5.27 -5.55 20.15
CA THR A 199 5.60 -4.58 21.20
C THR A 199 4.41 -4.43 22.14
N PRO A 200 4.61 -4.53 23.48
CA PRO A 200 3.54 -4.35 24.46
C PRO A 200 2.80 -3.02 24.29
N LEU A 201 1.48 -3.03 24.54
CA LEU A 201 0.63 -1.86 24.38
C LEU A 201 1.13 -0.67 25.22
N GLU A 202 1.56 -0.94 26.46
CA GLU A 202 2.09 0.08 27.37
C GLU A 202 3.32 0.78 26.80
N VAL A 203 4.20 0.03 26.13
CA VAL A 203 5.39 0.58 25.45
C VAL A 203 4.98 1.41 24.24
N CYS A 204 3.99 0.94 23.47
CA CYS A 204 3.45 1.71 22.35
C CYS A 204 2.82 3.02 22.79
N GLN A 205 2.05 2.99 23.90
CA GLN A 205 1.44 4.18 24.52
C GLN A 205 2.48 5.17 25.05
N GLN A 206 3.54 4.68 25.69
CA GLN A 206 4.65 5.53 26.16
C GLN A 206 5.36 6.23 25.03
N ARG A 207 5.57 5.54 23.91
CA ARG A 207 6.22 6.11 22.73
C ARG A 207 5.36 7.16 22.04
N ASP A 208 4.12 6.87 21.82
CA ASP A 208 3.07 7.65 21.15
C ASP A 208 3.58 8.79 20.24
N PRO A 209 4.40 8.49 19.21
CA PRO A 209 5.16 9.49 18.45
C PRO A 209 4.26 10.50 17.71
N LYS A 210 2.97 10.20 17.58
CA LYS A 210 1.97 11.03 16.88
C LYS A 210 0.89 11.57 17.81
N GLY A 211 0.94 11.30 19.12
CA GLY A 211 -0.09 11.66 20.08
C GLY A 211 -1.45 10.97 19.85
N LEU A 212 -1.46 9.86 19.08
CA LEU A 212 -2.71 9.19 18.73
C LEU A 212 -3.32 8.42 19.90
N TYR A 213 -2.50 7.83 20.77
CA TYR A 213 -2.99 7.17 21.98
C TYR A 213 -3.61 8.17 22.96
N GLN A 214 -2.97 9.33 23.16
CA GLN A 214 -3.52 10.40 23.98
C GLN A 214 -4.90 10.84 23.48
N LYS A 215 -5.03 11.08 22.16
CA LYS A 215 -6.32 11.46 21.55
C LYS A 215 -7.37 10.34 21.65
N ALA A 216 -6.97 9.08 21.50
CA ALA A 216 -7.89 7.95 21.62
C ALA A 216 -8.41 7.79 23.06
N LEU A 217 -7.52 7.93 24.05
CA LEU A 217 -7.88 7.89 25.47
C LEU A 217 -8.76 9.09 25.90
N ALA A 218 -8.55 10.26 25.27
CA ALA A 218 -9.42 11.43 25.45
C ALA A 218 -10.78 11.31 24.74
N GLY A 219 -11.01 10.21 23.94
CA GLY A 219 -12.25 10.01 23.20
C GLY A 219 -12.35 10.81 21.89
N GLU A 220 -11.30 11.50 21.49
CA GLU A 220 -11.25 12.29 20.25
C GLU A 220 -11.15 11.37 19.01
N ILE A 221 -10.50 10.21 19.13
CA ILE A 221 -10.40 9.20 18.07
C ILE A 221 -11.23 7.99 18.47
N LYS A 222 -12.24 7.67 17.65
CA LYS A 222 -13.06 6.46 17.79
C LYS A 222 -12.42 5.30 17.04
N ASN A 223 -12.71 4.07 17.47
CA ASN A 223 -12.24 2.83 16.83
C ASN A 223 -10.71 2.77 16.68
N PHE A 224 -9.98 3.19 17.73
CA PHE A 224 -8.52 3.14 17.71
C PHE A 224 -8.03 1.74 18.13
N THR A 225 -7.24 1.10 17.27
CA THR A 225 -6.73 -0.26 17.49
C THR A 225 -5.89 -0.36 18.76
N GLY A 226 -6.25 -1.32 19.61
CA GLY A 226 -5.62 -1.53 20.92
C GLY A 226 -6.21 -0.71 22.08
N ILE A 227 -7.18 0.20 21.80
CA ILE A 227 -7.92 0.95 22.83
C ILE A 227 -9.42 0.64 22.73
N SER A 228 -10.07 1.06 21.65
CA SER A 228 -11.51 0.90 21.43
C SER A 228 -11.85 -0.01 20.24
N ASP A 229 -10.85 -0.55 19.56
CA ASP A 229 -10.98 -1.51 18.47
C ASP A 229 -9.96 -2.65 18.66
N PRO A 230 -10.31 -3.91 18.37
CA PRO A 230 -9.43 -5.05 18.60
C PRO A 230 -8.26 -5.08 17.63
N TYR A 231 -7.21 -5.79 18.04
CA TYR A 231 -6.09 -6.21 17.20
C TYR A 231 -5.99 -7.74 17.27
N ASP A 232 -6.16 -8.40 16.14
CA ASP A 232 -6.01 -9.85 16.02
C ASP A 232 -4.52 -10.18 15.81
N ALA A 233 -3.81 -10.58 16.86
CA ALA A 233 -2.42 -11.01 16.75
C ALA A 233 -2.31 -12.23 15.83
N PRO A 234 -1.32 -12.25 14.91
CA PRO A 234 -1.12 -13.40 14.02
C PRO A 234 -0.80 -14.66 14.84
N PRO A 235 -1.53 -15.78 14.63
CA PRO A 235 -1.27 -17.01 15.38
C PRO A 235 0.04 -17.69 14.98
N ASN A 236 0.45 -17.58 13.72
CA ASN A 236 1.61 -18.24 13.15
C ASN A 236 2.32 -17.32 12.13
N PRO A 237 2.90 -16.20 12.56
CA PRO A 237 3.64 -15.33 11.64
C PRO A 237 4.94 -16.01 11.22
N GLU A 238 5.41 -15.77 10.00
CA GLU A 238 6.70 -16.27 9.52
C GLU A 238 7.87 -15.70 10.33
N VAL A 239 7.73 -14.44 10.79
CA VAL A 239 8.71 -13.82 11.70
C VAL A 239 7.97 -13.17 12.87
N HIS A 240 8.31 -13.59 14.09
CA HIS A 240 7.77 -13.02 15.32
C HIS A 240 8.85 -12.18 16.03
N LEU A 241 8.76 -10.87 15.91
CA LEU A 241 9.68 -9.93 16.56
C LEU A 241 9.12 -9.55 17.93
N LYS A 242 9.44 -10.36 18.94
CA LYS A 242 9.11 -10.06 20.35
C LYS A 242 9.92 -8.88 20.85
N TRP A 243 9.24 -7.93 21.47
CA TRP A 243 9.90 -6.78 22.07
C TRP A 243 10.92 -7.16 23.14
N LYS A 244 12.10 -6.53 23.06
CA LYS A 244 13.15 -6.59 24.09
C LYS A 244 13.69 -5.20 24.31
N GLU A 245 13.87 -4.82 25.57
CA GLU A 245 14.50 -3.56 25.92
C GLU A 245 15.92 -3.48 25.34
N GLY A 246 16.28 -2.31 24.79
CA GLY A 246 17.59 -2.08 24.18
C GLY A 246 17.82 -2.69 22.80
N GLN A 247 16.89 -3.50 22.28
CA GLN A 247 17.03 -4.08 20.94
C GLN A 247 16.87 -3.00 19.87
N THR A 248 17.84 -2.96 18.95
CA THR A 248 17.88 -1.98 17.86
C THR A 248 17.02 -2.39 16.67
N PRO A 249 16.54 -1.42 15.85
CA PRO A 249 15.89 -1.73 14.57
C PRO A 249 16.76 -2.55 13.62
N HIS A 250 18.08 -2.33 13.64
CA HIS A 250 19.03 -3.07 12.83
C HIS A 250 19.07 -4.57 13.18
N GLU A 251 19.10 -4.90 14.47
CA GLU A 251 19.05 -6.29 14.93
C GLU A 251 17.74 -6.95 14.51
N GLN A 252 16.60 -6.26 14.65
CA GLN A 252 15.29 -6.77 14.25
C GLN A 252 15.19 -6.97 12.72
N ALA A 253 15.68 -6.02 11.93
CA ALA A 253 15.72 -6.12 10.48
C ALA A 253 16.65 -7.25 10.01
N SER A 254 17.77 -7.47 10.73
CA SER A 254 18.73 -8.54 10.43
C SER A 254 18.11 -9.93 10.60
N VAL A 255 17.19 -10.13 11.56
CA VAL A 255 16.43 -11.38 11.72
C VAL A 255 15.59 -11.66 10.48
N ILE A 256 14.90 -10.64 9.96
CA ILE A 256 14.08 -10.79 8.75
C ILE A 256 14.96 -11.08 7.53
N LEU A 257 16.07 -10.34 7.38
CA LEU A 257 17.01 -10.57 6.29
C LEU A 257 17.55 -11.99 6.27
N GLN A 258 17.92 -12.52 7.44
CA GLN A 258 18.36 -13.91 7.58
C GLN A 258 17.27 -14.91 7.17
N GLU A 259 16.02 -14.65 7.50
CA GLU A 259 14.89 -15.50 7.09
C GLU A 259 14.70 -15.48 5.56
N LEU A 260 14.89 -14.32 4.90
CA LEU A 260 14.85 -14.24 3.44
C LEU A 260 15.97 -15.07 2.77
N GLU A 261 17.17 -15.06 3.37
CA GLU A 261 18.29 -15.89 2.91
C GLU A 261 18.02 -17.38 3.14
N ASN A 262 17.51 -17.76 4.32
CA ASN A 262 17.17 -19.15 4.65
C ASN A 262 16.12 -19.74 3.70
N ARG A 263 15.18 -18.90 3.23
CA ARG A 263 14.14 -19.30 2.25
C ARG A 263 14.63 -19.23 0.79
N GLY A 264 15.87 -18.84 0.55
CA GLY A 264 16.43 -18.71 -0.80
C GLY A 264 15.77 -17.60 -1.63
N ILE A 265 15.11 -16.62 -0.97
CA ILE A 265 14.52 -15.43 -1.62
C ILE A 265 15.63 -14.51 -2.11
N LEU A 266 16.67 -14.37 -1.33
CA LEU A 266 17.91 -13.68 -1.66
C LEU A 266 19.07 -14.64 -1.67
N LYS A 267 20.03 -14.42 -2.56
CA LYS A 267 21.31 -15.11 -2.47
C LYS A 267 22.07 -14.63 -1.25
N SER A 268 22.54 -15.55 -0.42
CA SER A 268 23.44 -15.21 0.68
C SER A 268 24.67 -14.48 0.14
N LYS A 269 25.16 -13.47 0.88
CA LYS A 269 26.41 -12.79 0.54
C LYS A 269 27.51 -13.84 0.57
N ARG A 270 27.98 -14.27 -0.60
CA ARG A 270 29.24 -15.03 -0.65
C ARG A 270 30.32 -14.10 -0.12
N GLY A 271 30.95 -14.50 0.99
CA GLY A 271 32.07 -13.80 1.61
C GLY A 271 33.24 -13.59 0.64
#